data_1f659315ff7e4cb734d10dd5152e007f
#
_entry.id   1f659315ff7e4cb734d10dd5152e007f
#
_cell.length_a   1.000
_cell.length_b   1.000
_cell.length_c   1.000
_cell.angle_alpha   90.00
_cell.angle_beta   90.00
_cell.angle_gamma   90.00
#
_symmetry.space_group_name_H-M   'P 1'
#
loop_
_entity.id
_entity.type
_entity.pdbx_description
1 polymer ?
#
loop_
_entity_poly.entity_id
_entity_poly.type
_entity_poly.pdbx_seq_one_letter_code
_entity_poly.pdbx_strand_id
1 'polypeptide(L)'
;LNACAAIERHGFPVTYLPVTDEGVVQPKKLETYITDRTRLVSIMMANNEVGTIEPIAELVKITHEHGALFHTDAVQAVGHIPIDVKKLGVDMLSASAHKFGGMKGSGFLYIRNGVSLSPFADGGSQEHGRRAGTENVAAIVAMAVALKKNCDRMEETTQKLRKLSQIFIEALTAVGIDYRLNGSSNHLPGNVNISIRGAEGEMLLHRMDLKGICISTGSACDSVNTRSSHVIEAIHVPEEYAEGTIRVTFGAENTEKEAVTIAESLIDILKK
;
A
#
# COMPACT_ATOMS: atom_id res chain seq x y z
N LEU A 1 4.35 -11.70 -1.73
CA LEU A 1 4.25 -13.14 -1.99
C LEU A 1 5.49 -13.69 -2.74
N ASN A 2 5.90 -13.11 -3.87
CA ASN A 2 7.03 -13.65 -4.67
C ASN A 2 8.36 -13.70 -3.91
N ALA A 3 8.68 -12.71 -3.08
CA ALA A 3 9.86 -12.73 -2.21
C ALA A 3 9.77 -13.84 -1.15
N CYS A 4 8.59 -14.04 -0.57
CA CYS A 4 8.34 -15.14 0.37
C CYS A 4 8.54 -16.50 -0.31
N ALA A 5 7.97 -16.70 -1.49
CA ALA A 5 8.16 -17.92 -2.26
C ALA A 5 9.66 -18.17 -2.62
N ALA A 6 10.45 -17.10 -2.81
CA ALA A 6 11.89 -17.25 -2.99
C ALA A 6 12.58 -17.74 -1.71
N ILE A 7 12.21 -17.21 -0.55
CA ILE A 7 12.74 -17.63 0.76
C ILE A 7 12.40 -19.10 1.04
N GLU A 8 11.18 -19.53 0.71
CA GLU A 8 10.76 -20.93 0.85
C GLU A 8 11.61 -21.87 -0.02
N ARG A 9 11.94 -21.49 -1.25
CA ARG A 9 12.84 -22.26 -2.11
C ARG A 9 14.26 -22.40 -1.54
N HIS A 10 14.66 -21.50 -0.66
CA HIS A 10 15.92 -21.57 0.08
C HIS A 10 15.82 -22.35 1.40
N GLY A 11 14.68 -23.01 1.67
CA GLY A 11 14.47 -23.88 2.81
C GLY A 11 14.00 -23.18 4.10
N PHE A 12 13.63 -21.91 4.02
CA PHE A 12 13.06 -21.20 5.17
C PHE A 12 11.54 -21.25 5.11
N PRO A 13 10.86 -21.81 6.12
CA PRO A 13 9.41 -21.88 6.14
C PRO A 13 8.81 -20.47 6.28
N VAL A 14 7.76 -20.19 5.51
CA VAL A 14 6.99 -18.96 5.57
C VAL A 14 5.56 -19.26 5.98
N THR A 15 5.03 -18.45 6.88
CA THR A 15 3.62 -18.51 7.30
C THR A 15 2.92 -17.23 6.86
N TYR A 16 1.87 -17.37 6.09
CA TYR A 16 1.03 -16.24 5.64
C TYR A 16 -0.09 -16.01 6.64
N LEU A 17 -0.16 -14.78 7.17
CA LEU A 17 -1.20 -14.42 8.13
C LEU A 17 -2.52 -14.10 7.41
N PRO A 18 -3.66 -14.59 7.92
CA PRO A 18 -4.96 -14.17 7.41
C PRO A 18 -5.25 -12.73 7.81
N VAL A 19 -6.08 -12.07 7.01
CA VAL A 19 -6.62 -10.74 7.28
C VAL A 19 -8.13 -10.81 7.54
N THR A 20 -8.69 -9.74 8.07
CA THR A 20 -10.16 -9.55 8.17
C THR A 20 -10.75 -9.16 6.81
N ASP A 21 -12.08 -9.09 6.73
CA ASP A 21 -12.79 -8.58 5.54
C ASP A 21 -12.49 -7.09 5.24
N GLU A 22 -11.84 -6.39 6.18
CA GLU A 22 -11.30 -5.04 6.02
C GLU A 22 -9.83 -5.02 5.62
N GLY A 23 -9.20 -6.18 5.46
CA GLY A 23 -7.79 -6.33 5.11
C GLY A 23 -6.81 -6.03 6.25
N VAL A 24 -7.24 -6.17 7.50
CA VAL A 24 -6.42 -5.92 8.70
C VAL A 24 -5.84 -7.23 9.25
N VAL A 25 -4.54 -7.25 9.50
CA VAL A 25 -3.88 -8.32 10.26
C VAL A 25 -4.19 -8.14 11.75
N GLN A 26 -4.96 -9.05 12.31
CA GLN A 26 -5.32 -8.98 13.73
C GLN A 26 -4.14 -9.37 14.63
N PRO A 27 -3.77 -8.55 15.65
CA PRO A 27 -2.70 -8.87 16.61
C PRO A 27 -2.87 -10.25 17.27
N LYS A 28 -4.09 -10.58 17.68
CA LYS A 28 -4.41 -11.93 18.24
C LYS A 28 -4.13 -13.08 17.28
N LYS A 29 -4.26 -12.85 15.98
CA LYS A 29 -3.90 -13.87 14.99
C LYS A 29 -2.38 -14.04 14.91
N LEU A 30 -1.61 -12.96 14.92
CA LEU A 30 -0.15 -13.05 14.97
C LEU A 30 0.29 -13.90 16.18
N GLU A 31 -0.27 -13.70 17.37
CA GLU A 31 0.03 -14.50 18.56
C GLU A 31 -0.18 -16.01 18.36
N THR A 32 -1.14 -16.40 17.52
CA THR A 32 -1.40 -17.84 17.25
C THR A 32 -0.47 -18.46 16.21
N TYR A 33 0.19 -17.63 15.40
CA TYR A 33 1.08 -18.09 14.32
C TYR A 33 2.56 -17.96 14.64
N ILE A 34 2.92 -17.01 15.53
CA ILE A 34 4.31 -16.78 15.92
C ILE A 34 4.82 -17.92 16.81
N THR A 35 6.06 -18.32 16.65
CA THR A 35 6.69 -19.41 17.42
C THR A 35 8.10 -19.03 17.82
N ASP A 36 8.74 -19.77 18.71
CA ASP A 36 10.13 -19.57 19.13
C ASP A 36 11.15 -19.70 17.98
N ARG A 37 10.73 -20.29 16.85
CA ARG A 37 11.52 -20.39 15.64
C ARG A 37 11.34 -19.21 14.70
N THR A 38 10.34 -18.36 14.91
CA THR A 38 10.11 -17.16 14.10
C THR A 38 11.29 -16.20 14.27
N ARG A 39 11.88 -15.77 13.19
CA ARG A 39 13.02 -14.84 13.17
C ARG A 39 12.62 -13.45 12.68
N LEU A 40 11.64 -13.39 11.79
CA LEU A 40 11.20 -12.15 11.17
C LEU A 40 9.68 -12.19 10.96
N VAL A 41 9.02 -11.14 11.39
CA VAL A 41 7.66 -10.81 10.98
C VAL A 41 7.73 -9.66 10.00
N SER A 42 7.11 -9.79 8.83
CA SER A 42 7.09 -8.75 7.80
C SER A 42 5.66 -8.46 7.40
N ILE A 43 5.19 -7.27 7.70
CA ILE A 43 3.81 -6.82 7.41
C ILE A 43 3.88 -5.43 6.81
N MET A 44 3.18 -5.21 5.69
CA MET A 44 3.12 -3.89 5.08
C MET A 44 2.37 -2.91 6.01
N MET A 45 2.80 -1.65 6.02
CA MET A 45 2.18 -0.62 6.88
C MET A 45 0.81 -0.19 6.36
N ALA A 46 0.66 -0.13 5.04
CA ALA A 46 -0.60 0.20 4.40
C ALA A 46 -0.72 -0.57 3.08
N ASN A 47 -1.89 -1.13 2.82
CA ASN A 47 -2.12 -1.91 1.62
C ASN A 47 -2.23 -1.00 0.37
N ASN A 48 -1.59 -1.40 -0.71
CA ASN A 48 -1.53 -0.62 -1.95
C ASN A 48 -2.81 -0.67 -2.78
N GLU A 49 -3.71 -1.60 -2.52
CA GLU A 49 -4.97 -1.74 -3.25
C GLU A 49 -6.12 -1.11 -2.48
N VAL A 50 -6.40 -1.61 -1.30
CA VAL A 50 -7.55 -1.16 -0.47
C VAL A 50 -7.21 -0.02 0.50
N GLY A 51 -5.93 0.32 0.63
CA GLY A 51 -5.50 1.43 1.47
C GLY A 51 -5.48 1.17 2.97
N THR A 52 -5.95 0.03 3.44
CA THR A 52 -6.00 -0.33 4.87
C THR A 52 -4.66 -0.12 5.56
N ILE A 53 -4.67 0.57 6.69
CA ILE A 53 -3.48 0.84 7.53
C ILE A 53 -3.45 -0.19 8.66
N GLU A 54 -2.32 -0.87 8.80
CA GLU A 54 -2.12 -1.94 9.77
C GLU A 54 -1.77 -1.41 11.18
N PRO A 55 -2.14 -2.12 12.25
CA PRO A 55 -1.84 -1.78 13.64
C PRO A 55 -0.38 -2.13 13.99
N ILE A 56 0.59 -1.52 13.29
CA ILE A 56 2.01 -1.87 13.34
C ILE A 56 2.59 -1.89 14.76
N ALA A 57 2.26 -0.89 15.60
CA ALA A 57 2.81 -0.82 16.95
C ALA A 57 2.43 -2.03 17.82
N GLU A 58 1.19 -2.52 17.70
CA GLU A 58 0.73 -3.71 18.43
C GLU A 58 1.39 -4.99 17.90
N LEU A 59 1.49 -5.10 16.57
CA LEU A 59 2.14 -6.24 15.91
C LEU A 59 3.64 -6.30 16.25
N VAL A 60 4.33 -5.17 16.31
CA VAL A 60 5.72 -5.07 16.75
C VAL A 60 5.89 -5.56 18.17
N LYS A 61 5.03 -5.12 19.08
CA LYS A 61 5.09 -5.52 20.50
C LYS A 61 5.01 -7.04 20.64
N ILE A 62 4.03 -7.67 20.03
CA ILE A 62 3.87 -9.13 20.04
C ILE A 62 5.10 -9.82 19.44
N THR A 63 5.61 -9.32 18.34
CA THR A 63 6.80 -9.88 17.68
C THR A 63 8.02 -9.86 18.60
N HIS A 64 8.24 -8.76 19.29
CA HIS A 64 9.37 -8.62 20.21
C HIS A 64 9.22 -9.48 21.48
N GLU A 65 8.02 -9.67 21.98
CA GLU A 65 7.74 -10.58 23.10
C GLU A 65 8.16 -12.03 22.79
N HIS A 66 8.19 -12.42 21.52
CA HIS A 66 8.66 -13.72 21.04
C HIS A 66 10.12 -13.72 20.54
N GLY A 67 10.85 -12.61 20.71
CA GLY A 67 12.26 -12.49 20.34
C GLY A 67 12.56 -12.42 18.84
N ALA A 68 11.53 -12.18 18.02
CA ALA A 68 11.66 -12.00 16.57
C ALA A 68 11.85 -10.51 16.19
N LEU A 69 12.38 -10.26 14.99
CA LEU A 69 12.50 -8.93 14.40
C LEU A 69 11.23 -8.57 13.63
N PHE A 70 10.92 -7.28 13.55
CA PHE A 70 9.79 -6.77 12.77
C PHE A 70 10.26 -5.88 11.62
N HIS A 71 9.86 -6.23 10.42
CA HIS A 71 9.99 -5.41 9.22
C HIS A 71 8.62 -4.90 8.78
N THR A 72 8.55 -3.64 8.36
CA THR A 72 7.36 -3.14 7.67
C THR A 72 7.71 -2.62 6.27
N ASP A 73 6.96 -3.04 5.28
CA ASP A 73 6.92 -2.37 3.98
C ASP A 73 6.04 -1.12 4.12
N ALA A 74 6.68 0.04 4.16
CA ALA A 74 6.01 1.33 4.27
C ALA A 74 5.99 2.12 2.95
N VAL A 75 6.17 1.43 1.84
CA VAL A 75 6.22 2.04 0.49
C VAL A 75 5.00 2.91 0.21
N GLN A 76 3.82 2.51 0.65
CA GLN A 76 2.58 3.28 0.46
C GLN A 76 2.32 4.30 1.57
N ALA A 77 3.04 4.23 2.70
CA ALA A 77 2.79 5.03 3.88
C ALA A 77 3.72 6.24 4.03
N VAL A 78 5.01 6.05 3.65
CA VAL A 78 6.03 7.11 3.77
C VAL A 78 5.66 8.33 2.93
N GLY A 79 5.62 9.49 3.60
CA GLY A 79 5.24 10.76 2.98
C GLY A 79 3.72 10.98 2.84
N HIS A 80 2.88 10.01 3.25
CA HIS A 80 1.42 10.09 3.16
C HIS A 80 0.72 10.08 4.52
N ILE A 81 1.30 9.40 5.52
CA ILE A 81 0.81 9.37 6.89
C ILE A 81 1.97 9.61 7.87
N PRO A 82 1.71 10.07 9.10
CA PRO A 82 2.75 10.27 10.10
C PRO A 82 3.41 8.94 10.50
N ILE A 83 4.74 8.88 10.43
CA ILE A 83 5.53 7.73 10.83
C ILE A 83 6.62 8.17 11.80
N ASP A 84 6.62 7.58 13.00
CA ASP A 84 7.69 7.70 13.98
C ASP A 84 8.22 6.29 14.29
N VAL A 85 9.34 5.94 13.70
CA VAL A 85 9.94 4.59 13.83
C VAL A 85 10.28 4.23 15.28
N LYS A 86 10.56 5.24 16.14
CA LYS A 86 10.85 5.01 17.57
C LYS A 86 9.58 4.66 18.34
N LYS A 87 8.48 5.37 18.06
CA LYS A 87 7.17 5.08 18.68
C LYS A 87 6.59 3.75 18.20
N LEU A 88 6.75 3.46 16.92
CA LEU A 88 6.33 2.19 16.33
C LEU A 88 7.17 1.01 16.83
N GLY A 89 8.47 1.24 17.14
CA GLY A 89 9.39 0.21 17.59
C GLY A 89 9.88 -0.73 16.49
N VAL A 90 9.64 -0.45 15.23
CA VAL A 90 10.04 -1.31 14.10
C VAL A 90 11.55 -1.48 14.02
N ASP A 91 11.99 -2.67 13.65
CA ASP A 91 13.41 -2.98 13.45
C ASP A 91 13.89 -2.55 12.08
N MET A 92 13.02 -2.70 11.09
CA MET A 92 13.30 -2.33 9.70
C MET A 92 12.06 -1.75 9.04
N LEU A 93 12.29 -0.77 8.14
CA LEU A 93 11.24 -0.17 7.34
C LEU A 93 11.76 0.09 5.93
N SER A 94 11.05 -0.40 4.93
CA SER A 94 11.37 -0.12 3.52
C SER A 94 10.45 0.95 2.93
N ALA A 95 11.03 1.79 2.06
CA ALA A 95 10.32 2.84 1.33
C ALA A 95 10.84 2.98 -0.10
N SER A 96 10.00 3.48 -1.00
CA SER A 96 10.35 3.71 -2.40
C SER A 96 10.05 5.17 -2.80
N ALA A 97 11.07 5.86 -3.29
CA ALA A 97 11.01 7.31 -3.53
C ALA A 97 9.90 7.75 -4.48
N HIS A 98 9.64 6.97 -5.55
CA HIS A 98 8.62 7.30 -6.55
C HIS A 98 7.20 7.35 -5.99
N LYS A 99 6.93 6.74 -4.83
CA LYS A 99 5.60 6.77 -4.18
C LYS A 99 5.30 8.11 -3.51
N PHE A 100 6.33 8.85 -3.14
CA PHE A 100 6.17 10.21 -2.58
C PHE A 100 6.79 11.31 -3.46
N GLY A 101 6.87 11.07 -4.78
CA GLY A 101 7.29 12.06 -5.77
C GLY A 101 8.80 12.21 -5.92
N GLY A 102 9.61 11.29 -5.39
CA GLY A 102 11.03 11.18 -5.67
C GLY A 102 11.33 10.43 -6.98
N MET A 103 12.60 10.26 -7.30
CA MET A 103 13.02 9.58 -8.52
C MET A 103 12.75 8.07 -8.48
N LYS A 104 12.34 7.50 -9.61
CA LYS A 104 12.24 6.04 -9.79
C LYS A 104 13.63 5.40 -9.64
N GLY A 105 13.65 4.14 -9.17
CA GLY A 105 14.90 3.40 -8.98
C GLY A 105 15.68 3.76 -7.71
N SER A 106 15.10 4.59 -6.83
CA SER A 106 15.66 4.91 -5.52
C SER A 106 14.65 4.62 -4.39
N GLY A 107 15.18 4.40 -3.20
CA GLY A 107 14.42 4.11 -1.99
C GLY A 107 15.36 4.01 -0.81
N PHE A 108 14.83 3.70 0.36
CA PHE A 108 15.67 3.49 1.54
C PHE A 108 15.16 2.32 2.39
N LEU A 109 16.08 1.75 3.14
CA LEU A 109 15.79 0.81 4.21
C LEU A 109 16.25 1.44 5.53
N TYR A 110 15.30 1.73 6.42
CA TYR A 110 15.63 2.04 7.81
C TYR A 110 15.98 0.75 8.53
N ILE A 111 17.04 0.79 9.32
CA ILE A 111 17.49 -0.32 10.16
C ILE A 111 17.74 0.25 11.56
N ARG A 112 17.07 -0.30 12.57
CA ARG A 112 17.26 0.08 13.95
C ARG A 112 18.69 -0.25 14.41
N ASN A 113 19.28 0.63 15.22
CA ASN A 113 20.60 0.37 15.80
C ASN A 113 20.61 -0.96 16.57
N GLY A 114 21.63 -1.77 16.34
CA GLY A 114 21.77 -3.11 16.93
C GLY A 114 21.21 -4.24 16.07
N VAL A 115 20.43 -3.96 15.02
CA VAL A 115 20.00 -4.97 14.05
C VAL A 115 21.13 -5.22 13.05
N SER A 116 21.54 -6.48 12.93
CA SER A 116 22.56 -6.93 11.99
C SER A 116 21.91 -7.54 10.75
N LEU A 117 22.33 -7.08 9.57
CA LEU A 117 21.95 -7.65 8.28
C LEU A 117 23.20 -7.99 7.49
N SER A 118 23.17 -9.10 6.79
CA SER A 118 24.19 -9.40 5.77
C SER A 118 24.11 -8.39 4.63
N PRO A 119 25.24 -8.05 3.99
CA PRO A 119 25.24 -7.20 2.80
C PRO A 119 24.29 -7.72 1.74
N PHE A 120 23.56 -6.82 1.09
CA PHE A 120 22.76 -7.15 -0.09
C PHE A 120 23.63 -7.34 -1.33
N ALA A 121 24.72 -6.55 -1.43
CA ALA A 121 25.71 -6.66 -2.48
C ALA A 121 27.11 -6.50 -1.87
N ASP A 122 27.95 -7.51 -2.03
CA ASP A 122 29.32 -7.50 -1.57
C ASP A 122 30.21 -6.61 -2.43
N GLY A 123 31.24 -6.01 -1.83
CA GLY A 123 32.21 -5.15 -2.51
C GLY A 123 32.74 -4.03 -1.64
N GLY A 124 32.63 -2.79 -2.10
CA GLY A 124 33.10 -1.61 -1.36
C GLY A 124 32.24 -1.31 -0.11
N SER A 125 32.75 -0.37 0.70
CA SER A 125 32.15 -0.02 2.00
C SER A 125 30.98 0.97 1.96
N GLN A 126 30.42 1.23 0.77
CA GLN A 126 29.26 2.12 0.61
C GLN A 126 28.08 1.62 1.44
N GLU A 127 27.18 2.53 1.81
CA GLU A 127 26.01 2.25 2.67
C GLU A 127 26.42 1.48 3.95
N HIS A 128 27.55 1.87 4.57
CA HIS A 128 28.12 1.22 5.76
C HIS A 128 28.41 -0.28 5.56
N GLY A 129 28.86 -0.66 4.35
CA GLY A 129 29.17 -2.05 3.99
C GLY A 129 27.94 -2.93 3.75
N ARG A 130 26.74 -2.36 3.67
CA ARG A 130 25.51 -3.14 3.45
C ARG A 130 25.14 -3.29 1.98
N ARG A 131 25.59 -2.35 1.15
CA ARG A 131 25.34 -2.38 -0.30
C ARG A 131 26.49 -1.65 -1.00
N ALA A 132 27.32 -2.41 -1.66
CA ALA A 132 28.44 -1.88 -2.43
C ALA A 132 27.99 -1.15 -3.71
N GLY A 133 28.85 -0.32 -4.25
CA GLY A 133 28.67 0.49 -5.45
C GLY A 133 28.42 1.96 -5.11
N THR A 134 28.89 2.84 -6.00
CA THR A 134 28.81 4.30 -5.83
C THR A 134 27.36 4.72 -5.60
N GLU A 135 27.15 5.61 -4.64
CA GLU A 135 25.82 6.14 -4.28
C GLU A 135 25.28 7.03 -5.39
N ASN A 136 24.01 6.86 -5.72
CA ASN A 136 23.29 7.75 -6.63
C ASN A 136 22.89 9.03 -5.89
N VAL A 137 23.86 9.93 -5.66
CA VAL A 137 23.67 11.15 -4.87
C VAL A 137 22.52 12.00 -5.40
N ALA A 138 22.36 12.12 -6.71
CA ALA A 138 21.28 12.91 -7.30
C ALA A 138 19.91 12.36 -6.90
N ALA A 139 19.69 11.04 -7.00
CA ALA A 139 18.43 10.42 -6.62
C ALA A 139 18.18 10.46 -5.10
N ILE A 140 19.24 10.33 -4.29
CA ILE A 140 19.17 10.42 -2.82
C ILE A 140 18.74 11.82 -2.40
N VAL A 141 19.33 12.87 -2.96
CA VAL A 141 18.97 14.27 -2.68
C VAL A 141 17.54 14.55 -3.12
N ALA A 142 17.17 14.14 -4.35
CA ALA A 142 15.80 14.29 -4.86
C ALA A 142 14.76 13.58 -3.97
N MET A 143 15.08 12.38 -3.48
CA MET A 143 14.26 11.62 -2.55
C MET A 143 14.05 12.38 -1.23
N ALA A 144 15.13 12.90 -0.64
CA ALA A 144 15.07 13.65 0.61
C ALA A 144 14.22 14.93 0.48
N VAL A 145 14.40 15.68 -0.62
CA VAL A 145 13.62 16.90 -0.90
C VAL A 145 12.14 16.57 -1.07
N ALA A 146 11.81 15.53 -1.84
CA ALA A 146 10.43 15.10 -2.07
C ALA A 146 9.76 14.66 -0.75
N LEU A 147 10.44 13.85 0.06
CA LEU A 147 9.92 13.39 1.35
C LEU A 147 9.69 14.58 2.30
N LYS A 148 10.66 15.50 2.40
CA LYS A 148 10.48 16.70 3.23
C LYS A 148 9.27 17.51 2.80
N LYS A 149 9.09 17.77 1.50
CA LYS A 149 7.94 18.50 0.96
C LYS A 149 6.61 17.83 1.35
N ASN A 150 6.53 16.51 1.26
CA ASN A 150 5.32 15.78 1.63
C ASN A 150 5.06 15.82 3.14
N CYS A 151 6.10 15.67 3.96
CA CYS A 151 5.98 15.77 5.41
C CYS A 151 5.51 17.17 5.86
N ASP A 152 6.07 18.23 5.27
CA ASP A 152 5.72 19.62 5.60
C ASP A 152 4.25 19.96 5.27
N ARG A 153 3.64 19.27 4.30
CA ARG A 153 2.27 19.53 3.81
C ARG A 153 1.30 18.38 4.12
N MET A 154 1.71 17.43 4.93
CA MET A 154 1.00 16.16 5.10
C MET A 154 -0.44 16.35 5.58
N GLU A 155 -0.65 17.20 6.59
CA GLU A 155 -1.98 17.43 7.17
C GLU A 155 -2.92 18.11 6.16
N GLU A 156 -2.47 19.18 5.51
CA GLU A 156 -3.22 19.88 4.45
C GLU A 156 -3.59 18.92 3.31
N THR A 157 -2.61 18.14 2.85
CA THR A 157 -2.80 17.15 1.79
C THR A 157 -3.79 16.07 2.21
N THR A 158 -3.68 15.54 3.42
CA THR A 158 -4.60 14.53 3.95
C THR A 158 -6.05 15.02 3.96
N GLN A 159 -6.30 16.25 4.45
CA GLN A 159 -7.64 16.83 4.47
C GLN A 159 -8.20 16.99 3.06
N LYS A 160 -7.39 17.50 2.14
CA LYS A 160 -7.76 17.64 0.72
C LYS A 160 -8.12 16.30 0.09
N LEU A 161 -7.27 15.29 0.25
CA LEU A 161 -7.47 13.97 -0.35
C LEU A 161 -8.72 13.26 0.21
N ARG A 162 -9.00 13.39 1.49
CA ARG A 162 -10.24 12.87 2.09
C ARG A 162 -11.47 13.53 1.49
N LYS A 163 -11.43 14.85 1.29
CA LYS A 163 -12.52 15.60 0.63
C LYS A 163 -12.76 15.12 -0.80
N LEU A 164 -11.69 14.92 -1.59
CA LEU A 164 -11.82 14.42 -2.97
C LEU A 164 -12.43 13.01 -3.01
N SER A 165 -12.00 12.13 -2.12
CA SER A 165 -12.57 10.79 -1.99
C SER A 165 -14.05 10.84 -1.61
N GLN A 166 -14.41 11.71 -0.69
CA GLN A 166 -15.80 11.90 -0.26
C GLN A 166 -16.68 12.39 -1.41
N ILE A 167 -16.25 13.41 -2.17
CA ILE A 167 -16.97 13.92 -3.34
C ILE A 167 -17.25 12.80 -4.34
N PHE A 168 -16.23 11.99 -4.64
CA PHE A 168 -16.36 10.87 -5.56
C PHE A 168 -17.39 9.84 -5.07
N ILE A 169 -17.31 9.41 -3.81
CA ILE A 169 -18.21 8.43 -3.21
C ILE A 169 -19.65 8.96 -3.11
N GLU A 170 -19.83 10.19 -2.67
CA GLU A 170 -21.16 10.81 -2.57
C GLU A 170 -21.86 10.89 -3.93
N ALA A 171 -21.14 11.19 -5.01
CA ALA A 171 -21.68 11.23 -6.35
C ALA A 171 -22.21 9.86 -6.82
N LEU A 172 -21.49 8.78 -6.55
CA LEU A 172 -21.92 7.41 -6.87
C LEU A 172 -23.16 7.02 -6.05
N THR A 173 -23.14 7.33 -4.75
CA THR A 173 -24.25 7.04 -3.83
C THR A 173 -25.52 7.78 -4.24
N ALA A 174 -25.41 9.07 -4.61
CA ALA A 174 -26.56 9.91 -4.99
C ALA A 174 -27.36 9.38 -6.20
N VAL A 175 -26.69 8.64 -7.08
CA VAL A 175 -27.35 8.06 -8.27
C VAL A 175 -27.71 6.57 -8.10
N GLY A 176 -27.48 6.00 -6.91
CA GLY A 176 -27.87 4.65 -6.56
C GLY A 176 -27.00 3.56 -7.21
N ILE A 177 -25.73 3.81 -7.49
CA ILE A 177 -24.80 2.75 -7.93
C ILE A 177 -24.66 1.73 -6.81
N ASP A 178 -24.85 0.45 -7.14
CA ASP A 178 -24.65 -0.67 -6.21
C ASP A 178 -23.16 -1.03 -6.16
N TYR A 179 -22.49 -0.61 -5.11
CA TYR A 179 -21.06 -0.87 -4.90
C TYR A 179 -20.74 -1.20 -3.44
N ARG A 180 -19.66 -1.91 -3.24
CA ARG A 180 -19.00 -2.13 -1.94
C ARG A 180 -17.74 -1.27 -1.87
N LEU A 181 -17.56 -0.52 -0.78
CA LEU A 181 -16.29 0.12 -0.46
C LEU A 181 -15.40 -0.93 0.23
N ASN A 182 -14.20 -1.16 -0.30
CA ASN A 182 -13.25 -2.15 0.20
C ASN A 182 -12.20 -1.52 1.13
N GLY A 183 -11.73 -2.32 2.09
CA GLY A 183 -10.75 -1.89 3.07
C GLY A 183 -11.34 -1.36 4.37
N SER A 184 -10.48 -0.96 5.29
CA SER A 184 -10.84 -0.43 6.60
C SER A 184 -11.21 1.05 6.54
N SER A 185 -11.99 1.51 7.52
CA SER A 185 -12.21 2.95 7.76
C SER A 185 -10.90 3.70 8.08
N ASN A 186 -9.92 3.01 8.67
CA ASN A 186 -8.55 3.52 8.84
C ASN A 186 -7.70 3.18 7.61
N HIS A 187 -7.73 4.04 6.60
CA HIS A 187 -7.02 3.83 5.34
C HIS A 187 -6.27 5.07 4.86
N LEU A 188 -5.40 4.86 3.88
CA LEU A 188 -4.61 5.92 3.24
C LEU A 188 -5.55 7.00 2.66
N PRO A 189 -5.29 8.30 2.93
CA PRO A 189 -6.06 9.35 2.33
C PRO A 189 -5.94 9.34 0.80
N GLY A 190 -7.06 9.55 0.12
CA GLY A 190 -7.10 9.59 -1.35
C GLY A 190 -7.12 8.24 -2.05
N ASN A 191 -6.98 7.13 -1.34
CA ASN A 191 -7.16 5.79 -1.90
C ASN A 191 -8.64 5.39 -1.76
N VAL A 192 -9.30 5.14 -2.88
CA VAL A 192 -10.68 4.63 -2.93
C VAL A 192 -10.68 3.35 -3.74
N ASN A 193 -10.95 2.23 -3.08
CA ASN A 193 -11.13 0.94 -3.72
C ASN A 193 -12.60 0.55 -3.58
N ILE A 194 -13.26 0.35 -4.73
CA ILE A 194 -14.67 -0.05 -4.79
C ILE A 194 -14.84 -1.25 -5.70
N SER A 195 -15.78 -2.09 -5.32
CA SER A 195 -16.25 -3.20 -6.15
C SER A 195 -17.70 -2.94 -6.55
N ILE A 196 -17.97 -2.88 -7.85
CA ILE A 196 -19.27 -2.50 -8.42
C ILE A 196 -19.97 -3.76 -8.89
N ARG A 197 -21.20 -3.97 -8.42
CA ARG A 197 -21.98 -5.17 -8.73
C ARG A 197 -22.25 -5.29 -10.23
N GLY A 198 -21.91 -6.48 -10.77
CA GLY A 198 -22.17 -6.81 -12.18
C GLY A 198 -21.36 -6.00 -13.20
N ALA A 199 -20.35 -5.24 -12.75
CA ALA A 199 -19.44 -4.55 -13.63
C ALA A 199 -18.18 -5.40 -13.89
N GLU A 200 -17.41 -5.02 -14.90
CA GLU A 200 -16.11 -5.58 -15.26
C GLU A 200 -15.05 -4.48 -15.15
N GLY A 201 -14.12 -4.63 -14.18
CA GLY A 201 -13.12 -3.61 -13.84
C GLY A 201 -12.22 -3.24 -15.00
N GLU A 202 -11.76 -4.20 -15.81
CA GLU A 202 -10.94 -3.92 -17.00
C GLU A 202 -11.69 -3.12 -18.05
N MET A 203 -12.95 -3.45 -18.29
CA MET A 203 -13.80 -2.68 -19.20
C MET A 203 -13.95 -1.24 -18.69
N LEU A 204 -14.19 -1.07 -17.38
CA LEU A 204 -14.25 0.26 -16.77
C LEU A 204 -12.94 1.03 -16.94
N LEU A 205 -11.79 0.38 -16.68
CA LEU A 205 -10.47 0.97 -16.85
C LEU A 205 -10.28 1.48 -18.29
N HIS A 206 -10.53 0.64 -19.29
CA HIS A 206 -10.36 1.02 -20.69
C HIS A 206 -11.30 2.15 -21.11
N ARG A 207 -12.56 2.13 -20.66
CA ARG A 207 -13.52 3.18 -21.00
C ARG A 207 -13.22 4.50 -20.30
N MET A 208 -12.66 4.47 -19.09
CA MET A 208 -12.17 5.65 -18.39
C MET A 208 -10.93 6.23 -19.07
N ASP A 209 -10.00 5.37 -19.50
CA ASP A 209 -8.78 5.77 -20.23
C ASP A 209 -9.11 6.50 -21.54
N LEU A 210 -10.11 6.01 -22.29
CA LEU A 210 -10.63 6.70 -23.50
C LEU A 210 -11.19 8.11 -23.21
N LYS A 211 -11.54 8.40 -21.95
CA LYS A 211 -11.95 9.74 -21.49
C LYS A 211 -10.77 10.54 -20.90
N GLY A 212 -9.54 10.01 -20.96
CA GLY A 212 -8.35 10.63 -20.39
C GLY A 212 -8.25 10.51 -18.87
N ILE A 213 -8.93 9.53 -18.27
CA ILE A 213 -8.97 9.30 -16.83
C ILE A 213 -8.31 7.96 -16.51
N CYS A 214 -7.18 8.01 -15.78
CA CYS A 214 -6.44 6.81 -15.38
C CYS A 214 -6.95 6.30 -14.03
N ILE A 215 -7.41 5.06 -14.01
CA ILE A 215 -7.75 4.29 -12.81
C ILE A 215 -6.97 2.97 -12.82
N SER A 216 -7.14 2.12 -11.82
CA SER A 216 -6.51 0.79 -11.79
C SER A 216 -7.51 -0.30 -11.40
N THR A 217 -7.27 -1.51 -11.88
CA THR A 217 -7.91 -2.74 -11.42
C THR A 217 -6.88 -3.49 -10.56
N GLY A 218 -7.10 -3.65 -9.26
CA GLY A 218 -6.16 -4.34 -8.38
C GLY A 218 -4.77 -3.65 -8.30
N SER A 219 -3.68 -4.44 -8.27
CA SER A 219 -2.31 -3.94 -8.29
C SER A 219 -1.89 -3.53 -9.70
N ALA A 220 -1.52 -2.28 -9.89
CA ALA A 220 -1.00 -1.77 -11.17
C ALA A 220 0.29 -2.48 -11.66
N CYS A 221 0.96 -3.25 -10.79
CA CYS A 221 2.15 -4.03 -11.12
C CYS A 221 1.83 -5.46 -11.58
N ASP A 222 0.60 -5.94 -11.40
CA ASP A 222 0.19 -7.33 -11.69
C ASP A 222 -0.72 -7.45 -12.93
N SER A 223 -0.74 -6.42 -13.78
CA SER A 223 -1.58 -6.29 -14.98
C SER A 223 -1.41 -7.40 -16.05
N VAL A 224 -0.55 -8.38 -15.79
CA VAL A 224 -0.33 -9.53 -16.70
C VAL A 224 -1.22 -10.74 -16.37
N ASN A 225 -1.82 -10.77 -15.17
CA ASN A 225 -2.71 -11.86 -14.74
C ASN A 225 -4.17 -11.39 -14.70
N THR A 226 -4.99 -11.95 -15.57
CA THR A 226 -6.46 -11.76 -15.64
C THR A 226 -7.24 -12.39 -14.48
N ARG A 227 -6.58 -12.78 -13.38
CA ARG A 227 -7.24 -13.31 -12.18
C ARG A 227 -7.60 -12.17 -11.24
N SER A 228 -8.68 -12.37 -10.47
CA SER A 228 -9.03 -11.47 -9.36
C SER A 228 -7.83 -11.24 -8.44
N SER A 229 -7.68 -10.03 -7.90
CA SER A 229 -6.59 -9.71 -6.98
C SER A 229 -6.66 -10.61 -5.74
N HIS A 230 -5.52 -11.21 -5.36
CA HIS A 230 -5.41 -11.97 -4.11
C HIS A 230 -5.80 -11.15 -2.86
N VAL A 231 -5.73 -9.82 -2.92
CA VAL A 231 -6.20 -8.93 -1.84
C VAL A 231 -7.73 -8.97 -1.79
N ILE A 232 -8.41 -8.84 -2.93
CA ILE A 232 -9.87 -8.88 -3.04
C ILE A 232 -10.41 -10.25 -2.61
N GLU A 233 -9.73 -11.33 -2.97
CA GLU A 233 -10.03 -12.68 -2.49
C GLU A 233 -9.87 -12.79 -0.96
N ALA A 234 -8.76 -12.26 -0.41
CA ALA A 234 -8.43 -12.33 1.01
C ALA A 234 -9.39 -11.55 1.91
N ILE A 235 -10.02 -10.49 1.39
CA ILE A 235 -11.06 -9.70 2.11
C ILE A 235 -12.49 -10.17 1.82
N HIS A 236 -12.63 -11.35 1.18
CA HIS A 236 -13.91 -12.03 0.91
C HIS A 236 -14.93 -11.12 0.21
N VAL A 237 -14.51 -10.38 -0.83
CA VAL A 237 -15.46 -9.65 -1.68
C VAL A 237 -16.34 -10.67 -2.39
N PRO A 238 -17.69 -10.55 -2.32
CA PRO A 238 -18.59 -11.47 -3.01
C PRO A 238 -18.31 -11.50 -4.53
N GLU A 239 -18.41 -12.67 -5.15
CA GLU A 239 -18.08 -12.90 -6.56
C GLU A 239 -18.80 -11.91 -7.50
N GLU A 240 -20.07 -11.61 -7.21
CA GLU A 240 -20.89 -10.66 -7.97
C GLU A 240 -20.38 -9.21 -7.97
N TYR A 241 -19.43 -8.87 -7.07
CA TYR A 241 -18.77 -7.57 -6.98
C TYR A 241 -17.30 -7.65 -7.39
N ALA A 242 -16.65 -8.81 -7.20
CA ALA A 242 -15.18 -8.93 -7.28
C ALA A 242 -14.61 -8.52 -8.65
N GLU A 243 -15.27 -8.93 -9.74
CA GLU A 243 -14.85 -8.57 -11.10
C GLU A 243 -14.97 -7.07 -11.40
N GLY A 244 -15.92 -6.38 -10.73
CA GLY A 244 -16.12 -4.93 -10.86
C GLY A 244 -15.21 -4.07 -9.98
N THR A 245 -14.11 -4.64 -9.47
CA THR A 245 -13.21 -3.91 -8.57
C THR A 245 -12.33 -2.93 -9.33
N ILE A 246 -12.37 -1.68 -8.90
CA ILE A 246 -11.49 -0.60 -9.36
C ILE A 246 -10.89 0.16 -8.19
N ARG A 247 -9.71 0.72 -8.41
CA ARG A 247 -9.06 1.65 -7.48
C ARG A 247 -8.91 3.02 -8.13
N VAL A 248 -9.48 4.03 -7.48
CA VAL A 248 -9.30 5.45 -7.79
C VAL A 248 -8.37 6.04 -6.74
N THR A 249 -7.27 6.64 -7.16
CA THR A 249 -6.28 7.23 -6.25
C THR A 249 -6.10 8.70 -6.59
N PHE A 250 -6.48 9.56 -5.64
CA PHE A 250 -6.29 11.01 -5.75
C PHE A 250 -4.89 11.41 -5.28
N GLY A 251 -4.26 12.33 -5.99
CA GLY A 251 -3.00 12.97 -5.63
C GLY A 251 -3.18 14.42 -5.15
N ALA A 252 -2.13 14.99 -4.55
CA ALA A 252 -2.14 16.36 -4.03
C ALA A 252 -2.48 17.42 -5.09
N GLU A 253 -2.22 17.15 -6.36
CA GLU A 253 -2.48 18.08 -7.47
C GLU A 253 -3.93 18.02 -7.98
N ASN A 254 -4.69 16.96 -7.64
CA ASN A 254 -6.08 16.86 -8.08
C ASN A 254 -6.98 17.92 -7.45
N THR A 255 -8.05 18.25 -8.16
CA THR A 255 -9.04 19.25 -7.79
C THR A 255 -10.42 18.63 -7.51
N GLU A 256 -11.29 19.35 -6.81
CA GLU A 256 -12.68 18.93 -6.58
C GLU A 256 -13.44 18.74 -7.90
N LYS A 257 -13.18 19.60 -8.90
CA LYS A 257 -13.78 19.47 -10.22
C LYS A 257 -13.39 18.16 -10.91
N GLU A 258 -12.12 17.75 -10.78
CA GLU A 258 -11.67 16.45 -11.31
C GLU A 258 -12.32 15.28 -10.59
N ALA A 259 -12.49 15.34 -9.26
CA ALA A 259 -13.19 14.30 -8.51
C ALA A 259 -14.65 14.14 -9.00
N VAL A 260 -15.35 15.24 -9.24
CA VAL A 260 -16.69 15.23 -9.85
C VAL A 260 -16.63 14.63 -11.26
N THR A 261 -15.71 15.09 -12.11
CA THR A 261 -15.57 14.61 -13.50
C THR A 261 -15.32 13.10 -13.56
N ILE A 262 -14.47 12.57 -12.64
CA ILE A 262 -14.21 11.13 -12.54
C ILE A 262 -15.47 10.37 -12.17
N ALA A 263 -16.23 10.85 -11.18
CA ALA A 263 -17.46 10.22 -10.75
C ALA A 263 -18.53 10.22 -11.86
N GLU A 264 -18.78 11.37 -12.50
CA GLU A 264 -19.74 11.52 -13.61
C GLU A 264 -19.35 10.61 -14.79
N SER A 265 -18.08 10.56 -15.13
CA SER A 265 -17.58 9.71 -16.21
C SER A 265 -17.81 8.22 -15.94
N LEU A 266 -17.58 7.77 -14.70
CA LEU A 266 -17.84 6.40 -14.28
C LEU A 266 -19.35 6.09 -14.29
N ILE A 267 -20.17 6.99 -13.77
CA ILE A 267 -21.63 6.86 -13.78
C ILE A 267 -22.18 6.73 -15.21
N ASP A 268 -21.70 7.56 -16.13
CA ASP A 268 -22.08 7.50 -17.55
C ASP A 268 -21.73 6.17 -18.22
N ILE A 269 -20.60 5.57 -17.79
CA ILE A 269 -20.18 4.26 -18.30
C ILE A 269 -21.07 3.15 -17.77
N LEU A 270 -21.42 3.21 -16.48
CA LEU A 270 -22.23 2.17 -15.82
C LEU A 270 -23.72 2.19 -16.24
N LYS A 271 -24.22 3.32 -16.73
CA LYS A 271 -25.63 3.44 -17.21
C LYS A 271 -25.85 2.99 -18.66
N LYS A 272 -24.78 2.69 -19.38
CA LYS A 272 -24.81 2.24 -20.79
C LYS A 272 -24.54 0.75 -20.92
#